data_4bc828fedd1bbe2038e7e55f68be2313
#
_entry.id   4bc828fedd1bbe2038e7e55f68be2313
#
_cell.length_a   1.000
_cell.length_b   1.000
_cell.length_c   1.000
_cell.angle_alpha   90.00
_cell.angle_beta   90.00
_cell.angle_gamma   90.00
#
_symmetry.space_group_name_H-M   'P 1'
#
loop_
_entity.id
_entity.type
_entity.pdbx_description
1 polymer ?
#
loop_
_entity_poly.entity_id
_entity_poly.type
_entity_poly.pdbx_seq_one_letter_code
_entity_poly.pdbx_strand_id
1 'polypeptide(L)'
;MLLTFDIGNSDVTIGLWDHSTWRNVWRIPAKADQPELFYGIRIRDYFTETKLEVNVVESVVLSSVVPNMTEKIRNVIRSLFNMEPLLLGPSLFEKLPMKVLNPYEVGSDLVSNAMGAWQTYKRTCVVCDFGTALTFTTVSGNGEMLGVSIVPGLRTAIRALSQNTAKLFDVPLEIPKSALGTNTVTAIQSGLVLGYDGLVRNVVSSIRKELGEEIPAIATGGMSFVITSLKGFFFDINPNLTLEGLRLIGEYAAELKKKT
;
A
#
# COMPACT_ATOMS: atom_id res chain seq x y z
N MET A 1 1.90 -2.16 -22.24
CA MET A 1 1.57 -2.49 -20.84
C MET A 1 1.89 -1.31 -19.93
N LEU A 2 1.16 -1.15 -18.83
CA LEU A 2 1.45 -0.15 -17.81
C LEU A 2 2.25 -0.78 -16.66
N LEU A 3 3.33 -0.13 -16.24
CA LEU A 3 4.13 -0.53 -15.08
C LEU A 3 3.88 0.46 -13.93
N THR A 4 3.54 -0.05 -12.75
CA THR A 4 3.32 0.77 -11.55
C THR A 4 4.40 0.47 -10.51
N PHE A 5 4.87 1.51 -9.82
CA PHE A 5 5.79 1.41 -8.69
C PHE A 5 5.17 2.08 -7.48
N ASP A 6 5.06 1.35 -6.39
CA ASP A 6 4.74 1.89 -5.08
C ASP A 6 5.95 1.73 -4.16
N ILE A 7 6.58 2.86 -3.80
CA ILE A 7 7.78 2.92 -2.97
C ILE A 7 7.38 3.23 -1.54
N GLY A 8 7.23 2.18 -0.75
CA GLY A 8 7.02 2.25 0.69
C GLY A 8 8.33 2.19 1.48
N ASN A 9 8.23 2.38 2.79
CA ASN A 9 9.40 2.32 3.71
C ASN A 9 10.01 0.92 3.85
N SER A 10 9.25 -0.14 3.60
CA SER A 10 9.73 -1.54 3.71
C SER A 10 10.02 -2.18 2.37
N ASP A 11 9.18 -1.92 1.39
CA ASP A 11 9.23 -2.57 0.08
C ASP A 11 8.94 -1.58 -1.06
N VAL A 12 9.51 -1.88 -2.22
CA VAL A 12 9.10 -1.35 -3.52
C VAL A 12 8.20 -2.40 -4.16
N THR A 13 6.92 -2.12 -4.28
CA THR A 13 5.96 -3.01 -4.95
C THR A 13 5.82 -2.59 -6.41
N ILE A 14 5.94 -3.55 -7.33
CA ILE A 14 5.92 -3.31 -8.76
C ILE A 14 4.79 -4.13 -9.37
N GLY A 15 3.88 -3.47 -10.08
CA GLY A 15 2.77 -4.14 -10.78
C GLY A 15 2.88 -3.96 -12.28
N LEU A 16 2.76 -5.05 -13.04
CA LEU A 16 2.67 -5.03 -14.50
C LEU A 16 1.24 -5.34 -14.94
N TRP A 17 0.59 -4.34 -15.53
CA TRP A 17 -0.78 -4.40 -16.03
C TRP A 17 -0.80 -4.55 -17.55
N ASP A 18 -1.54 -5.55 -18.06
CA ASP A 18 -1.60 -5.87 -19.50
C ASP A 18 -2.85 -5.32 -20.21
N HIS A 19 -3.44 -4.27 -19.68
CA HIS A 19 -4.72 -3.65 -20.10
C HIS A 19 -5.99 -4.43 -19.69
N SER A 20 -5.85 -5.61 -19.08
CA SER A 20 -6.98 -6.44 -18.63
C SER A 20 -6.80 -6.99 -17.22
N THR A 21 -5.59 -7.42 -16.89
CA THR A 21 -5.26 -8.03 -15.59
C THR A 21 -3.86 -7.65 -15.12
N TRP A 22 -3.63 -7.82 -13.83
CA TRP A 22 -2.30 -7.79 -13.25
C TRP A 22 -1.55 -9.06 -13.68
N ARG A 23 -0.66 -8.91 -14.64
CA ARG A 23 0.13 -10.03 -15.15
C ARG A 23 1.13 -10.53 -14.12
N ASN A 24 1.77 -9.59 -13.45
CA ASN A 24 2.74 -9.87 -12.39
C ASN A 24 2.70 -8.76 -11.33
N VAL A 25 2.97 -9.17 -10.09
CA VAL A 25 3.24 -8.24 -8.97
C VAL A 25 4.50 -8.73 -8.28
N TRP A 26 5.51 -7.86 -8.22
CA TRP A 26 6.80 -8.14 -7.60
C TRP A 26 7.05 -7.23 -6.40
N ARG A 27 7.91 -7.66 -5.52
CA ARG A 27 8.34 -6.89 -4.36
C ARG A 27 9.85 -6.95 -4.19
N ILE A 28 10.48 -5.79 -4.00
CA ILE A 28 11.89 -5.65 -3.70
C ILE A 28 11.99 -4.92 -2.35
N PRO A 29 12.79 -5.42 -1.37
CA PRO A 29 13.02 -4.67 -0.13
C PRO A 29 13.51 -3.25 -0.41
N ALA A 30 12.86 -2.25 0.20
CA ALA A 30 13.27 -0.86 0.11
C ALA A 30 14.46 -0.62 1.04
N LYS A 31 15.67 -0.57 0.47
CA LYS A 31 16.93 -0.36 1.18
C LYS A 31 17.64 0.85 0.58
N ALA A 32 17.59 1.99 1.28
CA ALA A 32 18.16 3.23 0.78
C ALA A 32 19.69 3.19 0.60
N ASP A 33 20.39 2.27 1.27
CA ASP A 33 21.83 2.02 1.15
C ASP A 33 22.22 1.22 -0.11
N GLN A 34 21.27 0.52 -0.74
CA GLN A 34 21.55 -0.22 -1.97
C GLN A 34 21.71 0.75 -3.17
N PRO A 35 22.67 0.47 -4.07
CA PRO A 35 22.88 1.26 -5.27
C PRO A 35 21.73 1.10 -6.30
N GLU A 36 21.59 2.05 -7.21
CA GLU A 36 20.62 1.98 -8.32
C GLU A 36 20.74 0.69 -9.13
N LEU A 37 21.98 0.24 -9.35
CA LEU A 37 22.29 -0.99 -10.08
C LEU A 37 21.60 -2.22 -9.46
N PHE A 38 21.49 -2.28 -8.13
CA PHE A 38 20.79 -3.37 -7.44
C PHE A 38 19.34 -3.47 -7.90
N TYR A 39 18.62 -2.34 -7.89
CA TYR A 39 17.21 -2.30 -8.32
C TYR A 39 17.08 -2.57 -9.83
N GLY A 40 17.99 -2.03 -10.64
CA GLY A 40 18.02 -2.25 -12.07
C GLY A 40 18.18 -3.73 -12.44
N ILE A 41 19.09 -4.43 -11.78
CA ILE A 41 19.30 -5.88 -11.97
C ILE A 41 18.04 -6.65 -11.55
N ARG A 42 17.50 -6.39 -10.33
CA ARG A 42 16.30 -7.09 -9.83
C ARG A 42 15.09 -6.93 -10.75
N ILE A 43 14.86 -5.72 -11.26
CA ILE A 43 13.75 -5.47 -12.20
C ILE A 43 13.99 -6.24 -13.52
N ARG A 44 15.21 -6.20 -14.04
CA ARG A 44 15.54 -6.94 -15.27
C ARG A 44 15.38 -8.46 -15.10
N ASP A 45 15.80 -9.00 -13.94
CA ASP A 45 15.62 -10.41 -13.59
C ASP A 45 14.13 -10.80 -13.63
N TYR A 46 13.23 -9.97 -13.08
CA TYR A 46 11.79 -10.22 -13.13
C TYR A 46 11.23 -10.28 -14.55
N PHE A 47 11.69 -9.39 -15.44
CA PHE A 47 11.29 -9.46 -16.86
C PHE A 47 11.83 -10.72 -17.54
N THR A 48 13.06 -11.11 -17.23
CA THR A 48 13.68 -12.34 -17.75
C THR A 48 12.95 -13.59 -17.25
N GLU A 49 12.67 -13.69 -15.96
CA GLU A 49 11.94 -14.82 -15.35
C GLU A 49 10.55 -14.99 -15.97
N THR A 50 9.89 -13.91 -16.31
CA THR A 50 8.56 -13.92 -16.92
C THR A 50 8.59 -14.04 -18.45
N LYS A 51 9.77 -14.11 -19.05
CA LYS A 51 9.99 -14.15 -20.51
C LYS A 51 9.38 -12.94 -21.23
N LEU A 52 9.38 -11.80 -20.57
CA LEU A 52 8.93 -10.52 -21.13
C LEU A 52 10.14 -9.65 -21.43
N GLU A 53 10.06 -8.89 -22.50
CA GLU A 53 11.04 -7.85 -22.79
C GLU A 53 10.61 -6.51 -22.16
N VAL A 54 11.59 -5.68 -21.80
CA VAL A 54 11.31 -4.37 -21.18
C VAL A 54 10.54 -3.42 -22.12
N ASN A 55 10.63 -3.63 -23.43
CA ASN A 55 9.94 -2.84 -24.45
C ASN A 55 8.41 -3.02 -24.49
N VAL A 56 7.87 -4.02 -23.79
CA VAL A 56 6.40 -4.16 -23.64
C VAL A 56 5.79 -3.06 -22.74
N VAL A 57 6.63 -2.34 -21.99
CA VAL A 57 6.20 -1.26 -21.13
C VAL A 57 5.98 0.02 -21.96
N GLU A 58 4.78 0.55 -21.94
CA GLU A 58 4.36 1.75 -22.68
C GLU A 58 4.29 2.99 -21.79
N SER A 59 4.08 2.78 -20.51
CA SER A 59 4.00 3.87 -19.52
C SER A 59 4.35 3.38 -18.12
N VAL A 60 4.84 4.29 -17.29
CA VAL A 60 5.23 4.02 -15.90
C VAL A 60 4.60 5.04 -14.98
N VAL A 61 4.00 4.57 -13.88
CA VAL A 61 3.44 5.38 -12.79
C VAL A 61 4.19 5.08 -11.50
N LEU A 62 4.57 6.12 -10.79
CA LEU A 62 5.40 6.05 -9.59
C LEU A 62 4.72 6.76 -8.42
N SER A 63 4.43 6.03 -7.35
CA SER A 63 4.10 6.52 -6.02
C SER A 63 5.32 6.36 -5.11
N SER A 64 5.57 7.33 -4.25
CA SER A 64 6.64 7.22 -3.27
C SER A 64 6.35 8.03 -2.02
N VAL A 65 6.57 7.41 -0.88
CA VAL A 65 6.63 8.05 0.45
C VAL A 65 8.05 8.04 1.02
N VAL A 66 9.07 7.73 0.18
CA VAL A 66 10.49 7.65 0.57
C VAL A 66 11.33 8.52 -0.36
N PRO A 67 11.56 9.81 -0.02
CA PRO A 67 12.24 10.76 -0.91
C PRO A 67 13.59 10.28 -1.44
N ASN A 68 14.42 9.68 -0.59
CA ASN A 68 15.75 9.18 -0.98
C ASN A 68 15.71 8.00 -1.97
N MET A 69 14.58 7.31 -2.08
CA MET A 69 14.37 6.21 -3.02
C MET A 69 13.74 6.69 -4.33
N THR A 70 13.00 7.79 -4.30
CA THR A 70 12.25 8.30 -5.46
C THR A 70 13.16 8.55 -6.64
N GLU A 71 14.21 9.37 -6.48
CA GLU A 71 15.13 9.68 -7.59
C GLU A 71 15.92 8.45 -8.03
N LYS A 72 16.31 7.60 -7.08
CA LYS A 72 17.01 6.34 -7.40
C LYS A 72 16.17 5.45 -8.32
N ILE A 73 14.91 5.22 -8.00
CA ILE A 73 14.02 4.39 -8.83
C ILE A 73 13.67 5.10 -10.15
N ARG A 74 13.50 6.43 -10.15
CA ARG A 74 13.35 7.21 -11.41
C ARG A 74 14.52 7.00 -12.37
N ASN A 75 15.75 7.06 -11.87
CA ASN A 75 16.94 6.83 -12.67
C ASN A 75 16.98 5.41 -13.23
N VAL A 76 16.62 4.42 -12.43
CA VAL A 76 16.47 3.02 -12.88
C VAL A 76 15.42 2.91 -13.99
N ILE A 77 14.25 3.53 -13.82
CA ILE A 77 13.18 3.52 -14.83
C ILE A 77 13.66 4.16 -16.14
N ARG A 78 14.29 5.33 -16.06
CA ARG A 78 14.85 6.01 -17.24
C ARG A 78 15.88 5.12 -17.98
N SER A 79 16.76 4.47 -17.22
CA SER A 79 17.81 3.62 -17.79
C SER A 79 17.26 2.32 -18.43
N LEU A 80 16.26 1.69 -17.81
CA LEU A 80 15.74 0.41 -18.29
C LEU A 80 14.68 0.55 -19.39
N PHE A 81 13.81 1.54 -19.26
CA PHE A 81 12.62 1.68 -20.13
C PHE A 81 12.70 2.89 -21.05
N ASN A 82 13.74 3.73 -20.93
CA ASN A 82 13.89 4.98 -21.67
C ASN A 82 12.65 5.91 -21.55
N MET A 83 12.05 5.98 -20.35
CA MET A 83 10.81 6.69 -20.07
C MET A 83 10.94 7.53 -18.81
N GLU A 84 10.22 8.67 -18.79
CA GLU A 84 9.98 9.43 -17.57
C GLU A 84 8.71 8.90 -16.89
N PRO A 85 8.77 8.42 -15.63
CA PRO A 85 7.59 7.96 -14.94
C PRO A 85 6.67 9.13 -14.58
N LEU A 86 5.37 8.90 -14.61
CA LEU A 86 4.40 9.80 -13.99
C LEU A 86 4.55 9.69 -12.48
N LEU A 87 5.13 10.70 -11.85
CA LEU A 87 5.26 10.75 -10.40
C LEU A 87 3.96 11.31 -9.78
N LEU A 88 3.39 10.59 -8.82
CA LEU A 88 2.27 11.07 -8.03
C LEU A 88 2.72 12.19 -7.09
N GLY A 89 1.91 13.24 -7.01
CA GLY A 89 2.18 14.38 -6.15
C GLY A 89 1.07 15.42 -6.17
N PRO A 90 1.21 16.49 -5.36
CA PRO A 90 0.14 17.46 -5.12
C PRO A 90 -0.47 18.05 -6.37
N SER A 91 0.33 18.47 -7.34
CA SER A 91 -0.14 19.06 -8.59
C SER A 91 -0.99 18.12 -9.46
N LEU A 92 -0.79 16.80 -9.31
CA LEU A 92 -1.63 15.81 -9.95
C LEU A 92 -2.90 15.55 -9.11
N PHE A 93 -2.76 15.53 -7.77
CA PHE A 93 -3.89 15.28 -6.86
C PHE A 93 -5.00 16.30 -7.00
N GLU A 94 -4.67 17.57 -7.22
CA GLU A 94 -5.61 18.66 -7.47
C GLU A 94 -6.43 18.48 -8.77
N LYS A 95 -5.94 17.64 -9.68
CA LYS A 95 -6.57 17.40 -10.99
C LYS A 95 -7.35 16.09 -11.04
N LEU A 96 -7.27 15.26 -10.00
CA LEU A 96 -7.97 13.99 -9.96
C LEU A 96 -9.49 14.18 -9.94
N PRO A 97 -10.26 13.20 -10.43
CA PRO A 97 -11.72 13.24 -10.37
C PRO A 97 -12.27 12.98 -8.97
N MET A 98 -11.40 12.93 -7.97
CA MET A 98 -11.71 12.75 -6.56
C MET A 98 -11.21 13.94 -5.76
N LYS A 99 -11.87 14.23 -4.63
CA LYS A 99 -11.43 15.27 -3.70
C LYS A 99 -10.42 14.68 -2.72
N VAL A 100 -9.16 15.06 -2.91
CA VAL A 100 -8.05 14.61 -2.06
C VAL A 100 -7.95 15.49 -0.82
N LEU A 101 -7.82 14.87 0.35
CA LEU A 101 -7.61 15.53 1.63
C LEU A 101 -6.17 16.08 1.69
N ASN A 102 -6.01 17.38 1.92
CA ASN A 102 -4.69 18.04 2.05
C ASN A 102 -3.64 17.53 1.06
N PRO A 103 -3.73 17.88 -0.25
CA PRO A 103 -2.87 17.32 -1.30
C PRO A 103 -1.36 17.42 -1.04
N TYR A 104 -0.93 18.39 -0.21
CA TYR A 104 0.48 18.62 0.12
C TYR A 104 0.98 17.85 1.35
N GLU A 105 0.08 17.21 2.10
CA GLU A 105 0.40 16.47 3.32
C GLU A 105 0.13 14.97 3.20
N VAL A 106 -0.87 14.59 2.38
CA VAL A 106 -1.30 13.20 2.25
C VAL A 106 -0.28 12.36 1.47
N GLY A 107 -0.01 11.16 1.96
CA GLY A 107 0.83 10.19 1.25
C GLY A 107 0.21 9.73 -0.06
N SER A 108 1.04 9.53 -1.08
CA SER A 108 0.59 9.07 -2.40
C SER A 108 0.00 7.66 -2.37
N ASP A 109 0.43 6.81 -1.46
CA ASP A 109 -0.14 5.50 -1.17
C ASP A 109 -1.59 5.59 -0.68
N LEU A 110 -1.88 6.54 0.23
CA LEU A 110 -3.24 6.77 0.75
C LEU A 110 -4.18 7.28 -0.34
N VAL A 111 -3.70 8.18 -1.21
CA VAL A 111 -4.48 8.66 -2.37
C VAL A 111 -4.75 7.51 -3.34
N SER A 112 -3.76 6.65 -3.57
CA SER A 112 -3.91 5.47 -4.42
C SER A 112 -4.92 4.48 -3.83
N ASN A 113 -4.85 4.20 -2.53
CA ASN A 113 -5.82 3.36 -1.83
C ASN A 113 -7.25 3.93 -1.94
N ALA A 114 -7.42 5.24 -1.75
CA ALA A 114 -8.72 5.89 -1.86
C ALA A 114 -9.27 5.84 -3.30
N MET A 115 -8.43 6.10 -4.31
CA MET A 115 -8.81 6.01 -5.73
C MET A 115 -9.21 4.59 -6.10
N GLY A 116 -8.40 3.60 -5.73
CA GLY A 116 -8.66 2.18 -5.98
C GLY A 116 -9.98 1.74 -5.34
N ALA A 117 -10.19 2.08 -4.07
CA ALA A 117 -11.40 1.72 -3.36
C ALA A 117 -12.65 2.40 -3.94
N TRP A 118 -12.60 3.72 -4.16
CA TRP A 118 -13.72 4.45 -4.74
C TRP A 118 -14.13 3.91 -6.10
N GLN A 119 -13.17 3.67 -6.99
CA GLN A 119 -13.46 3.19 -8.35
C GLN A 119 -13.92 1.73 -8.38
N THR A 120 -13.43 0.89 -7.47
CA THR A 120 -13.80 -0.54 -7.40
C THR A 120 -15.16 -0.74 -6.74
N TYR A 121 -15.38 -0.12 -5.57
CA TYR A 121 -16.56 -0.43 -4.76
C TYR A 121 -17.71 0.55 -4.95
N LYS A 122 -17.48 1.77 -5.48
CA LYS A 122 -18.50 2.78 -5.81
C LYS A 122 -19.42 3.15 -4.64
N ARG A 123 -18.90 3.09 -3.42
CA ARG A 123 -19.64 3.38 -2.17
C ARG A 123 -18.68 3.90 -1.10
N THR A 124 -19.25 4.53 -0.07
CA THR A 124 -18.47 4.92 1.11
C THR A 124 -17.86 3.67 1.75
N CYS A 125 -16.55 3.69 2.01
CA CYS A 125 -15.83 2.58 2.62
C CYS A 125 -14.59 3.06 3.38
N VAL A 126 -14.06 2.20 4.26
CA VAL A 126 -12.78 2.39 4.91
C VAL A 126 -11.77 1.35 4.43
N VAL A 127 -10.62 1.80 3.96
CA VAL A 127 -9.49 0.95 3.55
C VAL A 127 -8.56 0.79 4.74
N CYS A 128 -8.36 -0.45 5.18
CA CYS A 128 -7.41 -0.84 6.21
C CYS A 128 -6.15 -1.38 5.52
N ASP A 129 -5.09 -0.59 5.44
CA ASP A 129 -3.84 -0.98 4.78
C ASP A 129 -2.82 -1.47 5.82
N PHE A 130 -2.49 -2.75 5.75
CA PHE A 130 -1.55 -3.44 6.64
C PHE A 130 -0.11 -3.37 6.11
N GLY A 131 0.45 -2.17 6.12
CA GLY A 131 1.82 -1.87 5.72
C GLY A 131 2.79 -1.70 6.89
N THR A 132 3.83 -0.87 6.68
CA THR A 132 4.76 -0.39 7.72
C THR A 132 4.01 0.40 8.80
N ALA A 133 3.10 1.27 8.39
CA ALA A 133 1.99 1.74 9.20
C ALA A 133 0.74 0.89 8.89
N LEU A 134 -0.16 0.77 9.84
CA LEU A 134 -1.54 0.37 9.59
C LEU A 134 -2.35 1.64 9.46
N THR A 135 -2.92 1.86 8.28
CA THR A 135 -3.70 3.07 7.99
C THR A 135 -5.16 2.73 7.74
N PHE A 136 -6.04 3.67 8.08
CA PHE A 136 -7.48 3.59 7.85
C PHE A 136 -7.86 4.80 7.01
N THR A 137 -7.99 4.61 5.71
CA THR A 137 -8.38 5.68 4.77
C THR A 137 -9.85 5.57 4.46
N THR A 138 -10.64 6.58 4.82
CA THR A 138 -12.08 6.61 4.54
C THR A 138 -12.34 7.45 3.29
N VAL A 139 -13.07 6.86 2.35
CA VAL A 139 -13.47 7.52 1.09
C VAL A 139 -14.98 7.40 0.90
N SER A 140 -15.62 8.50 0.50
CA SER A 140 -17.07 8.52 0.21
C SER A 140 -17.39 7.89 -1.14
N GLY A 141 -18.65 7.48 -1.32
CA GLY A 141 -19.14 7.00 -2.62
C GLY A 141 -19.04 8.02 -3.77
N ASN A 142 -18.89 9.29 -3.44
CA ASN A 142 -18.72 10.39 -4.40
C ASN A 142 -17.23 10.71 -4.69
N GLY A 143 -16.29 9.93 -4.13
CA GLY A 143 -14.87 10.14 -4.36
C GLY A 143 -14.24 11.27 -3.53
N GLU A 144 -14.72 11.49 -2.31
CA GLU A 144 -14.10 12.42 -1.37
C GLU A 144 -13.36 11.64 -0.27
N MET A 145 -12.08 11.94 -0.08
CA MET A 145 -11.35 11.44 1.10
C MET A 145 -11.87 12.14 2.34
N LEU A 146 -12.51 11.39 3.24
CA LEU A 146 -13.16 11.93 4.44
C LEU A 146 -12.20 12.03 5.62
N GLY A 147 -11.21 11.17 5.70
CA GLY A 147 -10.24 11.17 6.78
C GLY A 147 -9.28 9.99 6.72
N VAL A 148 -8.25 10.06 7.55
CA VAL A 148 -7.24 9.04 7.71
C VAL A 148 -6.90 8.85 9.18
N SER A 149 -6.76 7.59 9.63
CA SER A 149 -6.15 7.26 10.93
C SER A 149 -4.89 6.42 10.69
N ILE A 150 -3.84 6.64 11.47
CA ILE A 150 -2.55 5.99 11.29
C ILE A 150 -2.06 5.44 12.62
N VAL A 151 -1.65 4.18 12.63
CA VAL A 151 -1.01 3.53 13.78
C VAL A 151 0.22 2.74 13.30
N PRO A 152 1.15 2.34 14.19
CA PRO A 152 2.25 1.47 13.79
C PRO A 152 1.71 0.17 13.18
N GLY A 153 2.31 -0.30 12.08
CA GLY A 153 2.00 -1.64 11.55
C GLY A 153 2.53 -2.75 12.45
N LEU A 154 2.05 -3.97 12.26
CA LEU A 154 2.41 -5.14 13.09
C LEU A 154 3.92 -5.36 13.20
N ARG A 155 4.65 -5.34 12.07
CA ARG A 155 6.12 -5.48 12.09
C ARG A 155 6.82 -4.31 12.78
N THR A 156 6.30 -3.10 12.63
CA THR A 156 6.83 -1.91 13.30
C THR A 156 6.66 -2.04 14.80
N ALA A 157 5.51 -2.52 15.28
CA ALA A 157 5.25 -2.76 16.70
C ALA A 157 6.19 -3.84 17.29
N ILE A 158 6.41 -4.95 16.57
CA ILE A 158 7.37 -5.99 17.00
C ILE A 158 8.77 -5.40 17.14
N ARG A 159 9.24 -4.68 16.11
CA ARG A 159 10.57 -4.05 16.11
C ARG A 159 10.70 -3.02 17.24
N ALA A 160 9.65 -2.23 17.49
CA ALA A 160 9.67 -1.28 18.60
C ALA A 160 9.86 -1.96 19.95
N LEU A 161 9.25 -3.12 20.18
CA LEU A 161 9.46 -3.91 21.40
C LEU A 161 10.92 -4.41 21.50
N SER A 162 11.48 -4.98 20.43
CA SER A 162 12.85 -5.50 20.44
C SER A 162 13.93 -4.41 20.53
N GLN A 163 13.69 -3.23 19.93
CA GLN A 163 14.66 -2.13 19.93
C GLN A 163 14.65 -1.30 21.21
N ASN A 164 13.49 -1.20 21.89
CA ASN A 164 13.34 -0.33 23.07
C ASN A 164 13.31 -1.09 24.38
N THR A 165 13.60 -2.40 24.39
CA THR A 165 13.67 -3.20 25.63
C THR A 165 14.92 -4.06 25.65
N ALA A 166 15.46 -4.27 26.84
CA ALA A 166 16.71 -5.03 27.00
C ALA A 166 16.57 -6.56 26.80
N LYS A 167 15.37 -7.11 26.92
CA LYS A 167 15.15 -8.56 26.95
C LYS A 167 14.19 -9.08 25.89
N LEU A 168 13.46 -8.19 25.21
CA LEU A 168 12.58 -8.61 24.13
C LEU A 168 13.36 -8.65 22.81
N PHE A 169 13.00 -9.56 21.95
CA PHE A 169 13.64 -9.79 20.64
C PHE A 169 12.59 -9.88 19.54
N ASP A 170 13.03 -9.82 18.30
CA ASP A 170 12.15 -9.95 17.15
C ASP A 170 11.59 -11.38 17.08
N VAL A 171 10.27 -11.50 16.98
CA VAL A 171 9.57 -12.78 16.95
C VAL A 171 8.80 -12.95 15.65
N PRO A 172 8.70 -14.17 15.10
CA PRO A 172 7.83 -14.42 13.96
C PRO A 172 6.38 -14.15 14.33
N LEU A 173 5.66 -13.45 13.44
CA LEU A 173 4.25 -13.14 13.65
C LEU A 173 3.40 -14.35 13.27
N GLU A 174 2.93 -15.06 14.27
CA GLU A 174 2.08 -16.24 14.16
C GLU A 174 0.81 -16.05 15.00
N ILE A 175 -0.26 -16.73 14.58
CA ILE A 175 -1.52 -16.70 15.32
C ILE A 175 -1.37 -17.44 16.64
N PRO A 176 -1.61 -16.79 17.79
CA PRO A 176 -1.46 -17.42 19.08
C PRO A 176 -2.55 -18.49 19.29
N LYS A 177 -2.15 -19.63 19.89
CA LYS A 177 -3.08 -20.68 20.28
C LYS A 177 -3.89 -20.33 21.53
N SER A 178 -3.43 -19.36 22.31
CA SER A 178 -4.03 -18.92 23.56
C SER A 178 -3.82 -17.42 23.76
N ALA A 179 -4.78 -16.76 24.39
CA ALA A 179 -4.65 -15.37 24.84
C ALA A 179 -3.61 -15.24 25.96
N LEU A 180 -3.37 -16.31 26.70
CA LEU A 180 -2.36 -16.36 27.77
C LEU A 180 -1.03 -16.86 27.20
N GLY A 181 -0.10 -15.93 26.95
CA GLY A 181 1.26 -16.27 26.59
C GLY A 181 2.03 -16.81 27.79
N THR A 182 2.68 -17.97 27.64
CA THR A 182 3.44 -18.65 28.71
C THR A 182 4.94 -18.50 28.60
N ASN A 183 5.41 -17.84 27.54
CA ASN A 183 6.80 -17.45 27.29
C ASN A 183 6.85 -16.15 26.49
N THR A 184 8.04 -15.55 26.33
CA THR A 184 8.19 -14.25 25.63
C THR A 184 7.61 -14.26 24.22
N VAL A 185 7.86 -15.31 23.43
CA VAL A 185 7.37 -15.42 22.04
C VAL A 185 5.84 -15.41 22.01
N THR A 186 5.22 -16.33 22.75
CA THR A 186 3.74 -16.46 22.77
C THR A 186 3.07 -15.24 23.42
N ALA A 187 3.73 -14.59 24.39
CA ALA A 187 3.21 -13.37 25.01
C ALA A 187 3.20 -12.19 24.02
N ILE A 188 4.27 -12.00 23.25
CA ILE A 188 4.33 -10.96 22.21
C ILE A 188 3.31 -11.26 21.11
N GLN A 189 3.25 -12.50 20.61
CA GLN A 189 2.30 -12.91 19.58
C GLN A 189 0.86 -12.70 20.02
N SER A 190 0.51 -13.14 21.23
CA SER A 190 -0.84 -12.98 21.79
C SER A 190 -1.22 -11.50 21.94
N GLY A 191 -0.36 -10.71 22.55
CA GLY A 191 -0.59 -9.28 22.75
C GLY A 191 -0.79 -8.52 21.45
N LEU A 192 0.07 -8.78 20.44
CA LEU A 192 0.00 -8.08 19.16
C LEU A 192 -1.19 -8.55 18.31
N VAL A 193 -1.36 -9.85 18.10
CA VAL A 193 -2.41 -10.35 17.21
C VAL A 193 -3.80 -10.02 17.74
N LEU A 194 -4.06 -10.26 19.02
CA LEU A 194 -5.34 -9.93 19.64
C LEU A 194 -5.53 -8.41 19.81
N GLY A 195 -4.44 -7.71 20.15
CA GLY A 195 -4.47 -6.25 20.27
C GLY A 195 -4.83 -5.58 18.93
N TYR A 196 -4.22 -6.00 17.83
CA TYR A 196 -4.54 -5.46 16.49
C TYR A 196 -5.90 -5.90 15.97
N ASP A 197 -6.39 -7.10 16.30
CA ASP A 197 -7.78 -7.46 16.02
C ASP A 197 -8.74 -6.47 16.67
N GLY A 198 -8.59 -6.23 17.99
CA GLY A 198 -9.39 -5.27 18.72
C GLY A 198 -9.23 -3.83 18.21
N LEU A 199 -8.00 -3.41 17.87
CA LEU A 199 -7.70 -2.09 17.32
C LEU A 199 -8.45 -1.85 16.00
N VAL A 200 -8.35 -2.78 15.06
CA VAL A 200 -9.02 -2.67 13.75
C VAL A 200 -10.52 -2.57 13.91
N ARG A 201 -11.12 -3.46 14.72
CA ARG A 201 -12.56 -3.44 14.96
C ARG A 201 -13.02 -2.13 15.62
N ASN A 202 -12.26 -1.64 16.59
CA ASN A 202 -12.62 -0.42 17.31
C ASN A 202 -12.49 0.83 16.43
N VAL A 203 -11.42 0.97 15.65
CA VAL A 203 -11.25 2.12 14.75
C VAL A 203 -12.35 2.14 13.70
N VAL A 204 -12.61 1.01 13.02
CA VAL A 204 -13.68 0.93 12.02
C VAL A 204 -15.05 1.21 12.64
N SER A 205 -15.34 0.67 13.84
CA SER A 205 -16.59 0.93 14.55
C SER A 205 -16.74 2.41 14.91
N SER A 206 -15.66 3.07 15.31
CA SER A 206 -15.66 4.50 15.62
C SER A 206 -15.94 5.35 14.38
N ILE A 207 -15.33 5.01 13.24
CA ILE A 207 -15.60 5.68 11.95
C ILE A 207 -17.07 5.50 11.55
N ARG A 208 -17.61 4.28 11.63
CA ARG A 208 -19.03 3.99 11.36
C ARG A 208 -19.96 4.82 12.23
N LYS A 209 -19.65 4.90 13.53
CA LYS A 209 -20.43 5.71 14.48
C LYS A 209 -20.39 7.20 14.15
N GLU A 210 -19.24 7.73 13.75
CA GLU A 210 -19.08 9.14 13.37
C GLU A 210 -19.86 9.47 12.09
N LEU A 211 -19.82 8.58 11.09
CA LEU A 211 -20.56 8.75 9.85
C LEU A 211 -22.07 8.45 9.96
N GLY A 212 -22.49 7.78 11.03
CA GLY A 212 -23.89 7.39 11.24
C GLY A 212 -24.37 6.29 10.28
N GLU A 213 -23.43 5.54 9.64
CA GLU A 213 -23.75 4.49 8.70
C GLU A 213 -22.81 3.28 8.79
N GLU A 214 -23.33 2.10 8.40
CA GLU A 214 -22.57 0.87 8.31
C GLU A 214 -21.83 0.80 6.97
N ILE A 215 -20.57 1.25 6.96
CA ILE A 215 -19.70 1.19 5.78
C ILE A 215 -18.87 -0.09 5.74
N PRO A 216 -18.56 -0.65 4.56
CA PRO A 216 -17.66 -1.77 4.44
C PRO A 216 -16.23 -1.37 4.80
N ALA A 217 -15.52 -2.32 5.42
CA ALA A 217 -14.08 -2.27 5.61
C ALA A 217 -13.40 -3.15 4.56
N ILE A 218 -12.42 -2.60 3.87
CA ILE A 218 -11.62 -3.28 2.84
C ILE A 218 -10.20 -3.44 3.38
N ALA A 219 -9.66 -4.65 3.34
CA ALA A 219 -8.28 -4.87 3.73
C ALA A 219 -7.34 -4.86 2.51
N THR A 220 -6.18 -4.24 2.67
CA THR A 220 -5.07 -4.27 1.70
C THR A 220 -3.73 -4.34 2.43
N GLY A 221 -2.64 -4.33 1.69
CA GLY A 221 -1.29 -4.40 2.23
C GLY A 221 -0.77 -5.83 2.41
N GLY A 222 0.54 -5.93 2.56
CA GLY A 222 1.26 -7.20 2.58
C GLY A 222 0.97 -8.11 3.78
N MET A 223 0.32 -7.60 4.82
CA MET A 223 -0.01 -8.35 6.04
C MET A 223 -1.53 -8.45 6.31
N SER A 224 -2.36 -8.11 5.34
CA SER A 224 -3.83 -8.12 5.46
C SER A 224 -4.44 -9.50 5.80
N PHE A 225 -3.71 -10.57 5.57
CA PHE A 225 -4.14 -11.95 5.85
C PHE A 225 -3.56 -12.56 7.13
N VAL A 226 -2.69 -11.83 7.85
CA VAL A 226 -2.01 -12.34 9.06
C VAL A 226 -3.01 -12.53 10.20
N ILE A 227 -3.93 -11.57 10.40
CA ILE A 227 -4.93 -11.66 11.47
C ILE A 227 -6.16 -12.37 10.92
N THR A 228 -6.14 -13.70 10.97
CA THR A 228 -7.18 -14.53 10.34
C THR A 228 -8.58 -14.35 10.94
N SER A 229 -8.68 -13.93 12.22
CA SER A 229 -9.95 -13.58 12.87
C SER A 229 -10.65 -12.38 12.24
N LEU A 230 -9.90 -11.53 11.51
CA LEU A 230 -10.46 -10.40 10.78
C LEU A 230 -10.97 -10.76 9.36
N LYS A 231 -10.71 -11.98 8.85
CA LYS A 231 -11.16 -12.34 7.49
C LYS A 231 -12.65 -12.16 7.29
N GLY A 232 -13.46 -12.59 8.24
CA GLY A 232 -14.92 -12.42 8.20
C GLY A 232 -15.42 -11.01 8.58
N PHE A 233 -14.54 -10.14 9.04
CA PHE A 233 -14.84 -8.76 9.36
C PHE A 233 -14.78 -7.85 8.13
N PHE A 234 -13.85 -8.12 7.22
CA PHE A 234 -13.70 -7.34 5.99
C PHE A 234 -14.73 -7.74 4.94
N PHE A 235 -15.27 -6.73 4.26
CA PHE A 235 -16.12 -6.93 3.09
C PHE A 235 -15.33 -7.55 1.94
N ASP A 236 -14.08 -7.11 1.78
CA ASP A 236 -13.14 -7.65 0.78
C ASP A 236 -11.70 -7.53 1.27
N ILE A 237 -10.83 -8.38 0.74
CA ILE A 237 -9.38 -8.34 0.94
C ILE A 237 -8.72 -8.25 -0.42
N ASN A 238 -8.30 -7.06 -0.80
CA ASN A 238 -7.64 -6.79 -2.07
C ASN A 238 -6.16 -6.42 -1.86
N PRO A 239 -5.22 -7.37 -1.99
CA PRO A 239 -3.79 -7.12 -1.75
C PRO A 239 -3.14 -6.17 -2.77
N ASN A 240 -3.80 -5.91 -3.90
CA ASN A 240 -3.30 -5.05 -4.98
C ASN A 240 -4.04 -3.70 -5.06
N LEU A 241 -4.82 -3.33 -4.07
CA LEU A 241 -5.66 -2.12 -4.11
C LEU A 241 -4.85 -0.84 -4.37
N THR A 242 -3.67 -0.70 -3.75
CA THR A 242 -2.76 0.43 -3.98
C THR A 242 -2.30 0.50 -5.43
N LEU A 243 -1.89 -0.64 -6.00
CA LEU A 243 -1.48 -0.72 -7.41
C LEU A 243 -2.66 -0.42 -8.36
N GLU A 244 -3.86 -0.87 -8.01
CA GLU A 244 -5.08 -0.57 -8.76
C GLU A 244 -5.35 0.94 -8.77
N GLY A 245 -5.22 1.61 -7.63
CA GLY A 245 -5.32 3.07 -7.55
C GLY A 245 -4.26 3.77 -8.39
N LEU A 246 -3.01 3.32 -8.35
CA LEU A 246 -1.92 3.84 -9.18
C LEU A 246 -2.24 3.72 -10.67
N ARG A 247 -2.73 2.56 -11.09
CA ARG A 247 -3.16 2.31 -12.47
C ARG A 247 -4.23 3.30 -12.90
N LEU A 248 -5.29 3.43 -12.10
CA LEU A 248 -6.41 4.34 -12.39
C LEU A 248 -5.98 5.80 -12.45
N ILE A 249 -5.11 6.24 -11.55
CA ILE A 249 -4.53 7.59 -11.59
C ILE A 249 -3.71 7.80 -12.86
N GLY A 250 -2.90 6.80 -13.24
CA GLY A 250 -2.08 6.85 -14.45
C GLY A 250 -2.92 6.95 -15.73
N GLU A 251 -3.96 6.15 -15.84
CA GLU A 251 -4.91 6.18 -16.97
C GLU A 251 -5.62 7.53 -17.06
N TYR A 252 -6.12 8.04 -15.93
CA TYR A 252 -6.76 9.36 -15.89
C TYR A 252 -5.81 10.49 -16.31
N ALA A 253 -4.56 10.46 -15.82
CA ALA A 253 -3.57 11.47 -16.20
C ALA A 253 -3.22 11.41 -17.69
N ALA A 254 -3.21 10.22 -18.30
CA ALA A 254 -3.01 10.07 -19.74
C ALA A 254 -4.18 10.63 -20.55
N GLU A 255 -5.41 10.49 -20.07
CA GLU A 255 -6.59 11.09 -20.68
C GLU A 255 -6.59 12.62 -20.61
N LEU A 256 -6.16 13.18 -19.48
CA LEU A 256 -6.02 14.64 -19.32
C LEU A 256 -5.06 15.23 -20.36
N LYS A 257 -3.91 14.55 -20.59
CA LYS A 257 -2.91 15.00 -21.58
C LYS A 257 -3.41 14.97 -23.03
N LYS A 258 -4.38 14.11 -23.36
CA LYS A 258 -4.97 14.03 -24.70
C LYS A 258 -6.00 15.14 -24.97
N LYS A 259 -6.52 15.75 -23.90
CA LYS A 259 -7.55 16.82 -23.98
C LYS A 259 -6.96 18.23 -23.94
N THR A 260 -5.66 18.34 -23.63
CA THR A 260 -4.90 19.60 -23.62
C THR A 260 -4.04 19.72 -24.87
#